data_074caa08647c08125fa2ae29a124580e
#
_entry.id   074caa08647c08125fa2ae29a124580e
#
_cell.length_a   1.000
_cell.length_b   1.000
_cell.length_c   1.000
_cell.angle_alpha   90.00
_cell.angle_beta   90.00
_cell.angle_gamma   90.00
#
_symmetry.space_group_name_H-M   'P 1'
#
loop_
_entity.id
_entity.type
_entity.pdbx_description
1 polymer ?
#
loop_
_entity_poly.entity_id
_entity_poly.type
_entity_poly.pdbx_seq_one_letter_code
_entity_poly.pdbx_strand_id
1 'polypeptide(L)'
;MDGLRAPVQTYLDHGYGDIRGMSSRFSALVLAHLMAAQTQAGIAGGAAEIGTFEGRLFIAMGLSLAPHERLFGADSFDWPDAGVEDRLRANIAAHGLDGAAATIWRGDSKTIEPATILAALGGPARIIHVDGDHTDEALTADLALAEAVTMPQGLIVLDDMLHPIYPLLVLTVQRFLDAHADWQVAAVIDRESLAGATKFVLARRDMAGFVLTALQRRLPEVLVAGAAHFPGYIAPIVSPTPALPVL
;
A
#
# COMPACT_ATOMS: atom_id res chain seq x y z
N MET A 1 17.69 -14.90 -6.04
CA MET A 1 16.39 -15.52 -5.75
C MET A 1 15.35 -14.40 -5.79
N ASP A 2 14.53 -14.38 -6.84
CA ASP A 2 13.58 -13.27 -7.09
C ASP A 2 12.17 -13.55 -6.53
N GLY A 3 12.01 -14.56 -5.67
CA GLY A 3 10.75 -14.96 -5.06
C GLY A 3 10.34 -14.11 -3.85
N LEU A 4 9.08 -14.22 -3.48
CA LEU A 4 8.56 -13.70 -2.23
C LEU A 4 9.06 -14.54 -1.04
N ARG A 5 9.01 -13.97 0.17
CA ARG A 5 9.22 -14.76 1.39
C ARG A 5 8.12 -15.81 1.52
N ALA A 6 8.47 -17.02 1.98
CA ALA A 6 7.54 -18.14 2.08
C ALA A 6 6.25 -17.80 2.88
N PRO A 7 6.29 -17.06 4.01
CA PRO A 7 5.07 -16.73 4.73
C PRO A 7 4.07 -15.91 3.91
N VAL A 8 4.52 -14.85 3.23
CA VAL A 8 3.62 -14.03 2.41
C VAL A 8 3.15 -14.77 1.16
N GLN A 9 4.00 -15.60 0.55
CA GLN A 9 3.59 -16.42 -0.59
C GLN A 9 2.46 -17.39 -0.17
N THR A 10 2.63 -18.12 0.92
CA THR A 10 1.63 -19.04 1.46
C THR A 10 0.32 -18.31 1.78
N TYR A 11 0.42 -17.13 2.40
CA TYR A 11 -0.76 -16.33 2.72
C TYR A 11 -1.52 -15.88 1.46
N LEU A 12 -0.82 -15.37 0.46
CA LEU A 12 -1.42 -14.95 -0.80
C LEU A 12 -2.07 -16.12 -1.56
N ASP A 13 -1.49 -17.32 -1.47
CA ASP A 13 -1.99 -18.48 -2.21
C ASP A 13 -3.18 -19.17 -1.52
N HIS A 14 -3.26 -19.12 -0.19
CA HIS A 14 -4.18 -19.97 0.57
C HIS A 14 -5.02 -19.24 1.64
N GLY A 15 -4.56 -18.10 2.17
CA GLY A 15 -5.22 -17.41 3.30
C GLY A 15 -5.83 -16.05 2.97
N TYR A 16 -5.39 -15.43 1.88
CA TYR A 16 -5.77 -14.04 1.56
C TYR A 16 -7.29 -13.88 1.39
N GLY A 17 -7.94 -14.86 0.77
CA GLY A 17 -9.39 -14.86 0.54
C GLY A 17 -10.24 -15.13 1.78
N ASP A 18 -9.66 -15.67 2.84
CA ASP A 18 -10.38 -16.03 4.06
C ASP A 18 -10.63 -14.82 4.97
N ILE A 19 -9.86 -13.75 4.79
CA ILE A 19 -10.01 -12.50 5.54
C ILE A 19 -10.85 -11.51 4.73
N ARG A 20 -11.86 -10.92 5.37
CA ARG A 20 -12.67 -9.89 4.74
C ARG A 20 -11.84 -8.64 4.42
N GLY A 21 -12.10 -8.03 3.26
CA GLY A 21 -11.44 -6.80 2.83
C GLY A 21 -11.70 -6.52 1.35
N MET A 22 -11.45 -5.29 0.91
CA MET A 22 -11.71 -4.84 -0.45
C MET A 22 -10.46 -4.83 -1.33
N SER A 23 -9.26 -4.79 -0.76
CA SER A 23 -8.02 -4.88 -1.53
C SER A 23 -7.89 -6.20 -2.28
N SER A 24 -7.55 -6.13 -3.56
CA SER A 24 -7.41 -7.31 -4.41
C SER A 24 -6.16 -8.14 -4.07
N ARG A 25 -6.21 -9.45 -4.36
CA ARG A 25 -5.04 -10.32 -4.20
C ARG A 25 -3.90 -9.88 -5.11
N PHE A 26 -4.24 -9.40 -6.31
CA PHE A 26 -3.26 -8.89 -7.26
C PHE A 26 -2.51 -7.68 -6.71
N SER A 27 -3.21 -6.69 -6.14
CA SER A 27 -2.54 -5.54 -5.53
C SER A 27 -1.64 -5.94 -4.38
N ALA A 28 -2.07 -6.88 -3.52
CA ALA A 28 -1.24 -7.41 -2.45
C ALA A 28 0.02 -8.13 -2.97
N LEU A 29 -0.11 -8.88 -4.06
CA LEU A 29 1.01 -9.54 -4.74
C LEU A 29 2.02 -8.50 -5.26
N VAL A 30 1.54 -7.44 -5.92
CA VAL A 30 2.41 -6.35 -6.44
C VAL A 30 3.15 -5.67 -5.29
N LEU A 31 2.45 -5.32 -4.20
CA LEU A 31 3.06 -4.70 -3.02
C LEU A 31 4.12 -5.62 -2.39
N ALA A 32 3.82 -6.90 -2.22
CA ALA A 32 4.79 -7.87 -1.69
C ALA A 32 6.06 -7.94 -2.56
N HIS A 33 5.94 -7.89 -3.89
CA HIS A 33 7.09 -7.85 -4.79
C HIS A 33 7.88 -6.54 -4.71
N LEU A 34 7.21 -5.39 -4.56
CA LEU A 34 7.90 -4.11 -4.33
C LEU A 34 8.66 -4.12 -3.01
N MET A 35 8.05 -4.61 -1.92
CA MET A 35 8.71 -4.75 -0.62
C MET A 35 9.89 -5.73 -0.68
N ALA A 36 9.76 -6.84 -1.41
CA ALA A 36 10.86 -7.77 -1.62
C ALA A 36 12.01 -7.14 -2.44
N ALA A 37 11.69 -6.29 -3.42
CA ALA A 37 12.70 -5.52 -4.16
C ALA A 37 13.43 -4.52 -3.27
N GLN A 38 12.69 -3.79 -2.41
CA GLN A 38 13.29 -2.89 -1.41
C GLN A 38 14.26 -3.66 -0.50
N THR A 39 13.84 -4.80 0.06
CA THR A 39 14.70 -5.64 0.91
C THR A 39 15.96 -6.07 0.16
N GLN A 40 15.86 -6.49 -1.09
CA GLN A 40 17.00 -6.89 -1.92
C GLN A 40 17.96 -5.73 -2.21
N ALA A 41 17.44 -4.51 -2.31
CA ALA A 41 18.22 -3.30 -2.50
C ALA A 41 18.81 -2.73 -1.19
N GLY A 42 18.60 -3.39 -0.05
CA GLY A 42 19.05 -2.90 1.25
C GLY A 42 18.18 -1.77 1.83
N ILE A 43 17.01 -1.50 1.25
CA ILE A 43 16.05 -0.53 1.78
C ILE A 43 15.26 -1.23 2.88
N ALA A 44 15.57 -0.90 4.13
CA ALA A 44 14.96 -1.47 5.33
C ALA A 44 14.17 -0.38 6.08
N GLY A 45 13.06 -0.78 6.70
CA GLY A 45 12.17 0.08 7.47
C GLY A 45 10.81 -0.56 7.67
N GLY A 46 10.02 -0.03 8.59
CA GLY A 46 8.69 -0.55 8.85
C GLY A 46 7.71 -0.30 7.71
N ALA A 47 6.51 -0.87 7.85
CA ALA A 47 5.37 -0.59 6.99
C ALA A 47 4.20 -0.03 7.81
N ALA A 48 3.36 0.79 7.17
CA ALA A 48 2.15 1.31 7.82
C ALA A 48 0.93 1.19 6.90
N GLU A 49 -0.25 1.10 7.51
CA GLU A 49 -1.52 1.15 6.81
C GLU A 49 -2.51 2.05 7.56
N ILE A 50 -3.15 2.95 6.83
CA ILE A 50 -4.30 3.74 7.28
C ILE A 50 -5.54 3.12 6.65
N GLY A 51 -6.51 2.70 7.48
CA GLY A 51 -7.66 1.92 7.02
C GLY A 51 -7.36 0.43 6.97
N THR A 52 -7.11 -0.19 8.13
CA THR A 52 -6.72 -1.61 8.19
C THR A 52 -7.89 -2.59 8.02
N PHE A 53 -9.10 -2.15 8.36
CA PHE A 53 -10.29 -2.99 8.41
C PHE A 53 -10.03 -4.30 9.21
N GLU A 54 -10.26 -5.48 8.62
CA GLU A 54 -9.98 -6.78 9.25
C GLU A 54 -8.58 -7.34 8.93
N GLY A 55 -7.73 -6.55 8.25
CA GLY A 55 -6.30 -6.82 8.10
C GLY A 55 -5.88 -7.60 6.86
N ARG A 56 -6.74 -7.76 5.85
CA ARG A 56 -6.41 -8.55 4.64
C ARG A 56 -5.09 -8.10 3.99
N LEU A 57 -4.94 -6.82 3.66
CA LEU A 57 -3.70 -6.30 3.08
C LEU A 57 -2.62 -6.06 4.13
N PHE A 58 -2.99 -5.61 5.32
CA PHE A 58 -2.12 -5.40 6.45
C PHE A 58 -1.25 -6.61 6.77
N ILE A 59 -1.87 -7.81 6.81
CA ILE A 59 -1.16 -9.08 7.02
C ILE A 59 -0.19 -9.39 5.88
N ALA A 60 -0.58 -9.17 4.62
CA ALA A 60 0.32 -9.37 3.48
C ALA A 60 1.56 -8.46 3.59
N MET A 61 1.37 -7.20 3.99
CA MET A 61 2.47 -6.28 4.23
C MET A 61 3.35 -6.74 5.40
N GLY A 62 2.75 -7.12 6.52
CA GLY A 62 3.47 -7.61 7.70
C GLY A 62 4.32 -8.85 7.41
N LEU A 63 3.76 -9.83 6.70
CA LEU A 63 4.48 -11.05 6.29
C LEU A 63 5.59 -10.78 5.26
N SER A 64 5.54 -9.63 4.58
CA SER A 64 6.59 -9.18 3.66
C SER A 64 7.77 -8.53 4.37
N LEU A 65 7.61 -8.10 5.62
CA LEU A 65 8.66 -7.47 6.43
C LEU A 65 9.73 -8.47 6.87
N ALA A 66 10.96 -7.97 7.08
CA ALA A 66 11.99 -8.75 7.77
C ALA A 66 11.65 -8.88 9.28
N PRO A 67 12.18 -9.89 10.00
CA PRO A 67 11.79 -10.15 11.40
C PRO A 67 12.01 -9.01 12.38
N HIS A 68 12.90 -8.06 12.07
CA HIS A 68 13.22 -6.90 12.89
C HIS A 68 12.45 -5.63 12.50
N GLU A 69 11.76 -5.67 11.36
CA GLU A 69 10.93 -4.55 10.90
C GLU A 69 9.55 -4.64 11.58
N ARG A 70 8.89 -3.49 11.72
CA ARG A 70 7.63 -3.36 12.45
C ARG A 70 6.52 -2.88 11.53
N LEU A 71 5.30 -3.19 11.94
CA LEU A 71 4.08 -2.84 11.23
C LEU A 71 3.22 -1.91 12.10
N PHE A 72 2.67 -0.87 11.50
CA PHE A 72 1.72 0.03 12.15
C PHE A 72 0.42 0.05 11.37
N GLY A 73 -0.71 -0.10 12.05
CA GLY A 73 -2.03 0.00 11.47
C GLY A 73 -2.89 1.01 12.22
N ALA A 74 -3.62 1.83 11.50
CA ALA A 74 -4.60 2.76 12.04
C ALA A 74 -5.97 2.56 11.41
N ASP A 75 -7.02 2.57 12.24
CA ASP A 75 -8.41 2.50 11.79
C ASP A 75 -9.32 3.11 12.86
N SER A 76 -10.46 3.66 12.46
CA SER A 76 -11.49 4.12 13.40
C SER A 76 -12.21 2.95 14.06
N PHE A 77 -12.33 1.83 13.35
CA PHE A 77 -13.10 0.64 13.72
C PHE A 77 -14.58 0.91 13.97
N ASP A 78 -15.12 1.93 13.30
CA ASP A 78 -16.52 2.30 13.43
C ASP A 78 -17.42 1.63 12.37
N TRP A 79 -16.81 1.07 11.33
CA TRP A 79 -17.52 0.42 10.22
C TRP A 79 -16.98 -0.99 9.96
N PRO A 80 -17.83 -1.94 9.63
CA PRO A 80 -19.28 -1.92 9.57
C PRO A 80 -19.95 -2.21 10.91
N ASP A 81 -19.20 -2.63 11.94
CA ASP A 81 -19.68 -2.97 13.27
C ASP A 81 -18.54 -2.92 14.31
N ALA A 82 -18.90 -2.90 15.59
CA ALA A 82 -17.95 -2.78 16.70
C ALA A 82 -16.97 -3.97 16.86
N GLY A 83 -17.15 -5.07 16.14
CA GLY A 83 -16.28 -6.25 16.23
C GLY A 83 -15.11 -6.25 15.25
N VAL A 84 -14.95 -5.21 14.43
CA VAL A 84 -13.89 -5.14 13.39
C VAL A 84 -12.50 -5.21 14.02
N GLU A 85 -12.25 -4.45 15.08
CA GLU A 85 -10.96 -4.46 15.76
C GLU A 85 -10.61 -5.84 16.33
N ASP A 86 -11.57 -6.50 16.95
CA ASP A 86 -11.37 -7.84 17.52
C ASP A 86 -11.03 -8.86 16.41
N ARG A 87 -11.71 -8.76 15.26
CA ARG A 87 -11.41 -9.61 14.09
C ARG A 87 -10.03 -9.32 13.54
N LEU A 88 -9.64 -8.03 13.38
CA LEU A 88 -8.29 -7.67 12.99
C LEU A 88 -7.26 -8.29 13.93
N ARG A 89 -7.41 -8.10 15.24
CA ARG A 89 -6.48 -8.63 16.24
C ARG A 89 -6.38 -10.16 16.21
N ALA A 90 -7.51 -10.85 16.04
CA ALA A 90 -7.52 -12.31 15.86
C ALA A 90 -6.78 -12.73 14.58
N ASN A 91 -7.01 -12.02 13.48
CA ASN A 91 -6.39 -12.32 12.20
C ASN A 91 -4.87 -12.10 12.23
N ILE A 92 -4.38 -10.99 12.80
CA ILE A 92 -2.94 -10.74 12.91
C ILE A 92 -2.26 -11.76 13.83
N ALA A 93 -2.91 -12.15 14.94
CA ALA A 93 -2.39 -13.18 15.84
C ALA A 93 -2.31 -14.55 15.16
N ALA A 94 -3.33 -14.93 14.40
CA ALA A 94 -3.35 -16.19 13.63
C ALA A 94 -2.20 -16.29 12.60
N HIS A 95 -1.63 -15.14 12.20
CA HIS A 95 -0.51 -15.05 11.25
C HIS A 95 0.84 -14.71 11.92
N GLY A 96 0.91 -14.73 13.26
CA GLY A 96 2.14 -14.48 14.02
C GLY A 96 2.64 -13.04 13.95
N LEU A 97 1.74 -12.10 13.74
CA LEU A 97 2.03 -10.66 13.65
C LEU A 97 1.59 -9.87 14.89
N ASP A 98 1.27 -10.56 15.98
CA ASP A 98 0.88 -9.97 17.27
C ASP A 98 2.08 -9.46 18.08
N GLY A 99 1.77 -8.81 19.20
CA GLY A 99 2.78 -8.34 20.14
C GLY A 99 3.67 -7.23 19.57
N ALA A 100 4.98 -7.45 19.57
CA ALA A 100 5.96 -6.45 19.15
C ALA A 100 6.04 -6.29 17.61
N ALA A 101 5.44 -7.18 16.82
CA ALA A 101 5.50 -7.15 15.37
C ALA A 101 4.58 -6.09 14.78
N ALA A 102 3.40 -5.88 15.35
CA ALA A 102 2.42 -4.91 14.88
C ALA A 102 1.85 -4.04 16.00
N THR A 103 1.71 -2.76 15.73
CA THR A 103 1.01 -1.78 16.59
C THR A 103 -0.30 -1.40 15.91
N ILE A 104 -1.42 -1.51 16.63
CA ILE A 104 -2.74 -1.08 16.16
C ILE A 104 -3.16 0.17 16.92
N TRP A 105 -3.45 1.21 16.19
CA TRP A 105 -3.96 2.48 16.68
C TRP A 105 -5.43 2.64 16.31
N ARG A 106 -6.27 3.00 17.29
CA ARG A 106 -7.70 3.21 17.11
C ARG A 106 -8.02 4.70 17.11
N GLY A 107 -8.66 5.20 16.06
CA GLY A 107 -9.18 6.56 15.99
C GLY A 107 -9.19 7.15 14.58
N ASP A 108 -9.42 8.45 14.50
CA ASP A 108 -9.41 9.22 13.24
C ASP A 108 -7.96 9.52 12.83
N SER A 109 -7.52 9.03 11.66
CA SER A 109 -6.16 9.21 11.12
C SER A 109 -5.70 10.67 11.12
N LYS A 110 -6.60 11.62 10.95
CA LYS A 110 -6.33 13.07 11.01
C LYS A 110 -5.77 13.54 12.36
N THR A 111 -5.92 12.74 13.41
CA THR A 111 -5.41 13.06 14.75
C THR A 111 -4.08 12.36 15.08
N ILE A 112 -3.52 11.58 14.15
CA ILE A 112 -2.26 10.88 14.35
C ILE A 112 -1.09 11.85 14.15
N GLU A 113 -0.29 12.01 15.19
CA GLU A 113 0.97 12.72 15.07
C GLU A 113 2.02 11.83 14.38
N PRO A 114 2.81 12.35 13.42
CA PRO A 114 3.87 11.58 12.75
C PRO A 114 4.79 10.84 13.72
N ALA A 115 5.11 11.45 14.86
CA ALA A 115 5.95 10.86 15.90
C ALA A 115 5.39 9.55 16.46
N THR A 116 4.06 9.36 16.47
CA THR A 116 3.41 8.12 16.90
C THR A 116 3.77 6.95 15.99
N ILE A 117 3.67 7.16 14.67
CA ILE A 117 4.03 6.14 13.67
C ILE A 117 5.53 5.86 13.70
N LEU A 118 6.35 6.92 13.70
CA LEU A 118 7.81 6.78 13.74
C LEU A 118 8.28 6.02 14.99
N ALA A 119 7.69 6.29 16.16
CA ALA A 119 8.01 5.57 17.39
C ALA A 119 7.59 4.10 17.33
N ALA A 120 6.39 3.81 16.81
CA ALA A 120 5.88 2.45 16.67
C ALA A 120 6.73 1.61 15.70
N LEU A 121 7.16 2.20 14.59
CA LEU A 121 8.00 1.53 13.59
C LEU A 121 9.49 1.48 13.98
N GLY A 122 9.92 2.32 14.92
CA GLY A 122 11.33 2.50 15.28
C GLY A 122 12.12 3.31 14.24
N GLY A 123 11.45 4.09 13.40
CA GLY A 123 12.01 4.93 12.35
C GLY A 123 11.04 5.15 11.19
N PRO A 124 11.49 5.75 10.09
CA PRO A 124 10.64 6.03 8.94
C PRO A 124 10.15 4.75 8.24
N ALA A 125 8.93 4.83 7.68
CA ALA A 125 8.34 3.75 6.90
C ALA A 125 9.00 3.62 5.52
N ARG A 126 9.26 2.40 5.06
CA ARG A 126 9.65 2.14 3.65
C ARG A 126 8.44 1.98 2.73
N ILE A 127 7.26 1.73 3.29
CA ILE A 127 6.01 1.70 2.56
C ILE A 127 4.87 2.07 3.50
N ILE A 128 3.94 2.88 3.02
CA ILE A 128 2.68 3.17 3.68
C ILE A 128 1.54 3.00 2.69
N HIS A 129 0.49 2.28 3.08
CA HIS A 129 -0.75 2.16 2.35
C HIS A 129 -1.80 3.07 2.97
N VAL A 130 -2.48 3.84 2.15
CA VAL A 130 -3.54 4.79 2.55
C VAL A 130 -4.85 4.33 1.92
N ASP A 131 -5.76 3.88 2.78
CA ASP A 131 -7.09 3.35 2.46
C ASP A 131 -8.09 3.77 3.56
N GLY A 132 -8.01 5.05 3.95
CA GLY A 132 -8.83 5.64 5.02
C GLY A 132 -10.18 6.11 4.52
N ASP A 133 -10.64 7.27 5.04
CA ASP A 133 -11.89 7.89 4.57
C ASP A 133 -11.70 8.51 3.18
N HIS A 134 -12.69 8.31 2.30
CA HIS A 134 -12.64 8.69 0.89
C HIS A 134 -13.12 10.12 0.62
N THR A 135 -12.85 11.03 1.56
CA THR A 135 -13.08 12.46 1.42
C THR A 135 -11.82 13.22 1.03
N ASP A 136 -12.00 14.38 0.41
CA ASP A 136 -10.90 15.27 0.07
C ASP A 136 -10.06 15.69 1.29
N GLU A 137 -10.75 16.00 2.39
CA GLU A 137 -10.13 16.43 3.65
C GLU A 137 -9.28 15.31 4.25
N ALA A 138 -9.84 14.10 4.36
CA ALA A 138 -9.16 12.95 4.94
C ALA A 138 -7.93 12.54 4.10
N LEU A 139 -8.09 12.40 2.78
CA LEU A 139 -6.95 12.02 1.92
C LEU A 139 -5.85 13.10 1.94
N THR A 140 -6.22 14.40 2.05
CA THR A 140 -5.21 15.46 2.18
C THR A 140 -4.40 15.31 3.46
N ALA A 141 -5.06 15.03 4.59
CA ALA A 141 -4.40 14.82 5.87
C ALA A 141 -3.54 13.52 5.86
N ASP A 142 -4.08 12.44 5.32
CA ASP A 142 -3.39 11.15 5.22
C ASP A 142 -2.16 11.23 4.31
N LEU A 143 -2.21 11.98 3.22
CA LEU A 143 -1.04 12.23 2.36
C LEU A 143 0.04 13.03 3.09
N ALA A 144 -0.33 14.06 3.84
CA ALA A 144 0.61 14.84 4.63
C ALA A 144 1.27 13.97 5.73
N LEU A 145 0.47 13.14 6.41
CA LEU A 145 0.97 12.19 7.41
C LEU A 145 1.91 11.16 6.77
N ALA A 146 1.49 10.57 5.64
CA ALA A 146 2.27 9.58 4.92
C ALA A 146 3.61 10.15 4.45
N GLU A 147 3.62 11.36 3.89
CA GLU A 147 4.87 12.03 3.50
C GLU A 147 5.81 12.24 4.69
N ALA A 148 5.28 12.72 5.81
CA ALA A 148 6.07 13.03 7.00
C ALA A 148 6.74 11.80 7.63
N VAL A 149 6.20 10.59 7.43
CA VAL A 149 6.72 9.36 8.02
C VAL A 149 7.44 8.45 7.03
N THR A 150 7.36 8.72 5.72
CA THR A 150 7.99 7.90 4.68
C THR A 150 9.44 8.28 4.46
N MET A 151 10.34 7.29 4.44
CA MET A 151 11.76 7.52 4.13
C MET A 151 11.97 8.00 2.67
N PRO A 152 13.12 8.59 2.33
CA PRO A 152 13.40 9.05 0.96
C PRO A 152 13.22 7.98 -0.12
N GLN A 153 13.57 6.72 0.17
CA GLN A 153 13.42 5.57 -0.74
C GLN A 153 12.07 4.83 -0.54
N GLY A 154 11.17 5.39 0.25
CA GLY A 154 9.89 4.80 0.57
C GLY A 154 8.83 4.99 -0.51
N LEU A 155 7.75 4.26 -0.34
CA LEU A 155 6.59 4.27 -1.24
C LEU A 155 5.33 4.65 -0.46
N ILE A 156 4.48 5.49 -1.05
CA ILE A 156 3.12 5.73 -0.58
C ILE A 156 2.17 5.08 -1.59
N VAL A 157 1.31 4.19 -1.12
CA VAL A 157 0.35 3.46 -1.96
C VAL A 157 -1.05 3.94 -1.59
N LEU A 158 -1.74 4.50 -2.57
CA LEU A 158 -3.08 5.08 -2.39
C LEU A 158 -4.13 4.15 -2.97
N ASP A 159 -5.12 3.77 -2.18
CA ASP A 159 -6.25 2.98 -2.65
C ASP A 159 -7.35 3.85 -3.27
N ASP A 160 -8.34 3.20 -3.84
CA ASP A 160 -9.55 3.80 -4.44
C ASP A 160 -9.31 4.83 -5.55
N MET A 161 -8.11 4.84 -6.13
CA MET A 161 -7.84 5.70 -7.27
C MET A 161 -8.67 5.27 -8.47
N LEU A 162 -9.25 6.24 -9.17
CA LEU A 162 -10.15 6.02 -10.31
C LEU A 162 -11.41 5.19 -9.97
N HIS A 163 -11.76 5.10 -8.68
CA HIS A 163 -12.98 4.43 -8.27
C HIS A 163 -14.21 5.26 -8.67
N PRO A 164 -15.25 4.67 -9.32
CA PRO A 164 -16.39 5.44 -9.82
C PRO A 164 -17.23 6.10 -8.72
N ILE A 165 -17.17 5.62 -7.48
CA ILE A 165 -17.86 6.23 -6.32
C ILE A 165 -17.07 7.41 -5.76
N TYR A 166 -15.73 7.39 -5.90
CA TYR A 166 -14.82 8.39 -5.33
C TYR A 166 -13.98 9.12 -6.41
N PRO A 167 -14.60 9.68 -7.46
CA PRO A 167 -13.86 10.22 -8.62
C PRO A 167 -12.98 11.43 -8.29
N LEU A 168 -13.22 12.10 -7.18
CA LEU A 168 -12.50 13.31 -6.78
C LEU A 168 -11.17 13.05 -6.08
N LEU A 169 -10.91 11.82 -5.59
CA LEU A 169 -9.65 11.50 -4.90
C LEU A 169 -8.42 11.75 -5.79
N VAL A 170 -8.53 11.51 -7.09
CA VAL A 170 -7.45 11.80 -8.04
C VAL A 170 -7.08 13.28 -8.07
N LEU A 171 -8.04 14.18 -7.88
CA LEU A 171 -7.77 15.63 -7.84
C LEU A 171 -7.01 16.02 -6.56
N THR A 172 -7.27 15.35 -5.44
CA THR A 172 -6.52 15.54 -4.19
C THR A 172 -5.07 15.11 -4.40
N VAL A 173 -4.86 13.95 -5.01
CA VAL A 173 -3.51 13.47 -5.36
C VAL A 173 -2.81 14.43 -6.31
N GLN A 174 -3.50 14.97 -7.33
CA GLN A 174 -2.91 15.94 -8.25
C GLN A 174 -2.45 17.21 -7.51
N ARG A 175 -3.27 17.75 -6.60
CA ARG A 175 -2.87 18.92 -5.78
C ARG A 175 -1.65 18.62 -4.90
N PHE A 176 -1.58 17.42 -4.31
CA PHE A 176 -0.42 16.99 -3.56
C PHE A 176 0.85 16.98 -4.45
N LEU A 177 0.78 16.38 -5.63
CA LEU A 177 1.91 16.31 -6.57
C LEU A 177 2.33 17.70 -7.11
N ASP A 178 1.38 18.61 -7.28
CA ASP A 178 1.67 19.99 -7.70
C ASP A 178 2.43 20.77 -6.60
N ALA A 179 2.13 20.49 -5.33
CA ALA A 179 2.80 21.10 -4.18
C ALA A 179 4.15 20.42 -3.84
N HIS A 180 4.34 19.17 -4.21
CA HIS A 180 5.50 18.33 -3.86
C HIS A 180 6.17 17.82 -5.14
N ALA A 181 6.88 18.70 -5.83
CA ALA A 181 7.46 18.46 -7.16
C ALA A 181 8.50 17.33 -7.23
N ASP A 182 9.00 16.85 -6.11
CA ASP A 182 9.90 15.70 -5.99
C ASP A 182 9.18 14.35 -5.92
N TRP A 183 7.85 14.34 -5.79
CA TRP A 183 7.01 13.14 -5.86
C TRP A 183 6.39 12.94 -7.25
N GLN A 184 6.10 11.69 -7.58
CA GLN A 184 5.33 11.33 -8.76
C GLN A 184 4.60 10.00 -8.56
N VAL A 185 3.61 9.71 -9.39
CA VAL A 185 3.08 8.34 -9.53
C VAL A 185 4.14 7.51 -10.24
N ALA A 186 4.71 6.53 -9.55
CA ALA A 186 5.75 5.64 -10.06
C ALA A 186 5.19 4.37 -10.70
N ALA A 187 3.96 3.97 -10.33
CA ALA A 187 3.21 2.89 -10.97
C ALA A 187 1.71 3.02 -10.69
N VAL A 188 0.91 2.44 -11.58
CA VAL A 188 -0.53 2.24 -11.42
C VAL A 188 -0.78 0.75 -11.33
N ILE A 189 -1.40 0.29 -10.24
CA ILE A 189 -1.85 -1.10 -10.07
C ILE A 189 -3.31 -1.14 -10.44
N ASP A 190 -3.64 -1.78 -11.58
CA ASP A 190 -5.00 -1.83 -12.07
C ASP A 190 -5.85 -2.80 -11.24
N ARG A 191 -7.14 -2.62 -11.29
CA ARG A 191 -8.12 -3.38 -10.52
C ARG A 191 -8.40 -4.75 -11.13
N GLU A 192 -8.67 -5.74 -10.28
CA GLU A 192 -9.21 -7.04 -10.71
C GLU A 192 -10.73 -6.97 -10.95
N SER A 193 -11.41 -6.05 -10.26
CA SER A 193 -12.87 -5.85 -10.35
C SER A 193 -13.23 -4.44 -9.92
N LEU A 194 -14.50 -4.06 -10.07
CA LEU A 194 -14.99 -2.78 -9.59
C LEU A 194 -14.87 -2.61 -8.06
N ALA A 195 -14.93 -3.70 -7.32
CA ALA A 195 -14.80 -3.68 -5.86
C ALA A 195 -13.34 -3.59 -5.36
N GLY A 196 -12.38 -3.98 -6.21
CA GLY A 196 -10.96 -3.86 -5.90
C GLY A 196 -10.36 -2.71 -6.72
N ALA A 197 -10.42 -1.52 -6.19
CA ALA A 197 -10.05 -0.29 -6.87
C ALA A 197 -8.58 -0.28 -7.37
N THR A 198 -8.32 0.62 -8.32
CA THR A 198 -6.97 0.92 -8.79
C THR A 198 -6.15 1.56 -7.66
N LYS A 199 -4.87 1.20 -7.55
CA LYS A 199 -3.96 1.86 -6.62
C LYS A 199 -2.91 2.69 -7.35
N PHE A 200 -2.59 3.85 -6.81
CA PHE A 200 -1.42 4.62 -7.24
C PHE A 200 -0.25 4.37 -6.29
N VAL A 201 0.89 4.02 -6.83
CA VAL A 201 2.16 3.93 -6.09
C VAL A 201 2.91 5.24 -6.29
N LEU A 202 3.00 6.05 -5.25
CA LEU A 202 3.79 7.27 -5.24
C LEU A 202 5.20 6.96 -4.78
N ALA A 203 6.17 7.60 -5.40
CA ALA A 203 7.58 7.56 -5.00
C ALA A 203 8.25 8.91 -5.28
N ARG A 204 9.39 9.17 -4.67
CA ARG A 204 10.26 10.26 -5.09
C ARG A 204 10.70 10.01 -6.54
N ARG A 205 10.92 11.08 -7.31
CA ARG A 205 11.21 10.97 -8.76
C ARG A 205 12.44 10.12 -9.06
N ASP A 206 13.46 10.17 -8.22
CA ASP A 206 14.67 9.36 -8.35
C ASP A 206 14.43 7.86 -8.10
N MET A 207 13.34 7.51 -7.41
CA MET A 207 12.93 6.13 -7.14
C MET A 207 12.01 5.53 -8.22
N ALA A 208 11.49 6.31 -9.16
CA ALA A 208 10.57 5.79 -10.19
C ALA A 208 11.21 4.71 -11.06
N GLY A 209 12.49 4.89 -11.42
CA GLY A 209 13.26 3.87 -12.17
C GLY A 209 13.46 2.57 -11.38
N PHE A 210 13.62 2.67 -10.06
CA PHE A 210 13.67 1.49 -9.18
C PHE A 210 12.34 0.74 -9.21
N VAL A 211 11.20 1.43 -9.05
CA VAL A 211 9.87 0.82 -9.08
C VAL A 211 9.62 0.11 -10.41
N LEU A 212 9.88 0.78 -11.54
CA LEU A 212 9.75 0.17 -12.87
C LEU A 212 10.59 -1.10 -13.00
N THR A 213 11.88 -1.02 -12.63
CA THR A 213 12.80 -2.17 -12.72
C THR A 213 12.35 -3.32 -11.82
N ALA A 214 11.86 -3.01 -10.60
CA ALA A 214 11.36 -4.02 -9.68
C ALA A 214 10.16 -4.76 -10.26
N LEU A 215 9.18 -4.03 -10.83
CA LEU A 215 8.01 -4.62 -11.48
C LEU A 215 8.40 -5.49 -12.67
N GLN A 216 9.26 -4.98 -13.55
CA GLN A 216 9.71 -5.71 -14.74
C GLN A 216 10.45 -7.03 -14.42
N ARG A 217 11.25 -7.05 -13.38
CA ARG A 217 12.01 -8.24 -13.00
C ARG A 217 11.19 -9.26 -12.24
N ARG A 218 10.25 -8.82 -11.41
CA ARG A 218 9.55 -9.67 -10.45
C ARG A 218 8.19 -10.14 -10.93
N LEU A 219 7.60 -9.42 -11.87
CA LEU A 219 6.27 -9.69 -12.43
C LEU A 219 6.32 -9.72 -13.97
N PRO A 220 7.21 -10.50 -14.60
CA PRO A 220 7.38 -10.48 -16.06
C PRO A 220 6.11 -10.90 -16.82
N GLU A 221 5.26 -11.71 -16.21
CA GLU A 221 4.04 -12.25 -16.83
C GLU A 221 2.83 -11.31 -16.69
N VAL A 222 2.88 -10.37 -15.73
CA VAL A 222 1.77 -9.44 -15.41
C VAL A 222 2.05 -8.05 -15.95
N LEU A 223 3.04 -7.97 -16.78
CA LEU A 223 3.71 -6.75 -17.17
C LEU A 223 2.85 -5.79 -17.93
N VAL A 224 2.94 -4.58 -17.41
CA VAL A 224 2.78 -3.30 -18.10
C VAL A 224 1.75 -3.41 -19.21
N ALA A 225 0.49 -3.44 -18.81
CA ALA A 225 -0.63 -3.39 -19.76
C ALA A 225 -0.60 -2.09 -20.59
N GLY A 226 0.21 -1.12 -20.17
CA GLY A 226 0.38 0.16 -20.81
C GLY A 226 1.14 1.16 -19.96
N ALA A 227 1.05 2.43 -20.33
CA ALA A 227 1.60 3.54 -19.58
C ALA A 227 0.50 4.58 -19.31
N ALA A 228 0.38 4.97 -18.05
CA ALA A 228 -0.45 6.09 -17.63
C ALA A 228 0.30 7.41 -17.94
N HIS A 229 -0.38 8.34 -18.57
CA HIS A 229 0.18 9.64 -18.93
C HIS A 229 -0.17 10.68 -17.86
N PHE A 230 0.85 11.22 -17.22
CA PHE A 230 0.76 12.32 -16.26
C PHE A 230 1.44 13.58 -16.86
N PRO A 231 1.15 14.78 -16.33
CA PRO A 231 1.85 15.98 -16.78
C PRO A 231 3.38 15.86 -16.61
N GLY A 232 4.11 15.77 -17.75
CA GLY A 232 5.57 15.74 -17.76
C GLY A 232 6.23 14.37 -17.51
N TYR A 233 5.47 13.29 -17.29
CA TYR A 233 6.02 11.94 -17.14
C TYR A 233 5.00 10.84 -17.47
N ILE A 234 5.48 9.60 -17.55
CA ILE A 234 4.65 8.40 -17.69
C ILE A 234 4.92 7.44 -16.55
N ALA A 235 3.90 6.67 -16.14
CA ALA A 235 4.02 5.62 -15.15
C ALA A 235 3.56 4.27 -15.74
N PRO A 236 4.22 3.15 -15.42
CA PRO A 236 3.78 1.83 -15.86
C PRO A 236 2.44 1.48 -15.22
N ILE A 237 1.57 0.83 -16.00
CA ILE A 237 0.35 0.20 -15.50
C ILE A 237 0.62 -1.30 -15.38
N VAL A 238 0.45 -1.88 -14.20
CA VAL A 238 0.43 -3.32 -14.00
C VAL A 238 -1.03 -3.78 -13.86
N SER A 239 -1.41 -4.79 -14.61
CA SER A 239 -2.79 -5.27 -14.64
C SER A 239 -2.85 -6.80 -14.49
N PRO A 240 -3.83 -7.33 -13.76
CA PRO A 240 -4.07 -8.76 -13.66
C PRO A 240 -4.64 -9.35 -14.97
N THR A 241 -5.10 -8.49 -15.87
CA THR A 241 -5.68 -8.88 -17.15
C THR A 241 -4.64 -8.68 -18.26
N PRO A 242 -4.49 -9.63 -19.21
CA PRO A 242 -3.64 -9.44 -20.38
C PRO A 242 -4.01 -8.13 -21.09
N ALA A 243 -3.00 -7.45 -21.64
CA ALA A 243 -3.21 -6.23 -22.40
C ALA A 243 -4.34 -6.44 -23.42
N LEU A 244 -5.31 -5.51 -23.45
CA LEU A 244 -6.32 -5.51 -24.50
C LEU A 244 -5.60 -5.43 -25.85
N PRO A 245 -6.00 -6.22 -26.85
CA PRO A 245 -5.46 -6.04 -28.19
C PRO A 245 -5.68 -4.58 -28.61
N VAL A 246 -4.64 -3.95 -29.11
CA VAL A 246 -4.73 -2.60 -29.65
C VAL A 246 -5.74 -2.67 -30.80
N LEU A 247 -6.88 -2.00 -30.64
CA LEU A 247 -7.88 -1.87 -31.68
C LEU A 247 -7.38 -0.98 -32.81
#